data_477fae6f32dde712836d3c782704cd08
#
_entry.id   477fae6f32dde712836d3c782704cd08
#
_cell.length_a   1.000
_cell.length_b   1.000
_cell.length_c   1.000
_cell.angle_alpha   90.00
_cell.angle_beta   90.00
_cell.angle_gamma   90.00
#
_symmetry.space_group_name_H-M   'P 1'
#
loop_
_entity.id
_entity.type
_entity.pdbx_description
1 polymer ?
#
loop_
_entity_poly.entity_id
_entity_poly.type
_entity_poly.pdbx_seq_one_letter_code
_entity_poly.pdbx_strand_id
1 'polypeptide(L)'
;MKTEQPIFISFYTNNGLYPKKKRILERSLQKFELQYELVEVKIAFKSWIEAVSYKSTFIFNSLLKYRKSVVWLDIDNEIWKYPSLLFNDNDFAIYNWYADRNHHLEKKIDFDPKSKKLFCSGGVQKYGYTAPAIHLLIHWMNLLKKKDQIRLNGDDQYLDMAFNNGNYSLKTLWLPKTYIRMDKHSKFWSEIPVDQVVINNDYTPNDHGDNRNKSILPKRGF
;
A
#
# COMPACT_ATOMS: atom_id res chain seq x y z
N MET A 1 25.11 -11.82 6.25
CA MET A 1 25.03 -10.55 5.51
C MET A 1 24.04 -9.65 6.24
N LYS A 2 24.39 -8.41 6.59
CA LYS A 2 23.39 -7.44 7.06
C LYS A 2 22.46 -7.16 5.89
N THR A 3 21.19 -7.51 5.99
CA THR A 3 20.18 -7.08 5.01
C THR A 3 20.18 -5.56 4.97
N GLU A 4 20.39 -5.00 3.79
CA GLU A 4 20.43 -3.55 3.61
C GLU A 4 19.08 -2.94 4.01
N GLN A 5 19.13 -1.86 4.79
CA GLN A 5 17.92 -1.21 5.27
C GLN A 5 17.10 -0.66 4.08
N PRO A 6 15.80 -0.97 3.95
CA PRO A 6 14.95 -0.42 2.90
C PRO A 6 14.74 1.09 3.09
N ILE A 7 14.43 1.79 2.01
CA ILE A 7 14.03 3.20 2.06
C ILE A 7 12.50 3.28 2.18
N PHE A 8 11.98 3.93 3.22
CA PHE A 8 10.55 4.20 3.38
C PHE A 8 10.19 5.43 2.54
N ILE A 9 9.20 5.28 1.66
CA ILE A 9 8.85 6.33 0.72
C ILE A 9 7.36 6.65 0.79
N SER A 10 7.03 7.92 0.59
CA SER A 10 5.68 8.39 0.38
C SER A 10 5.71 9.70 -0.41
N PHE A 11 4.59 10.06 -1.02
CA PHE A 11 4.38 11.42 -1.51
C PHE A 11 3.10 12.02 -0.92
N TYR A 12 3.04 13.34 -0.93
CA TYR A 12 1.86 14.09 -0.52
C TYR A 12 1.72 15.36 -1.35
N THR A 13 0.51 15.90 -1.36
CA THR A 13 0.23 17.24 -1.91
C THR A 13 0.11 18.24 -0.75
N ASN A 14 0.48 19.50 -0.98
CA ASN A 14 0.44 20.53 0.06
C ASN A 14 -0.96 21.14 0.20
N ASN A 15 -1.98 20.30 0.35
CA ASN A 15 -3.36 20.71 0.54
C ASN A 15 -4.06 19.87 1.63
N GLY A 16 -5.14 20.41 2.18
CA GLY A 16 -5.97 19.73 3.17
C GLY A 16 -5.19 19.24 4.38
N LEU A 17 -5.38 17.98 4.74
CA LEU A 17 -4.76 17.36 5.91
C LEU A 17 -3.38 16.72 5.63
N TYR A 18 -2.97 16.59 4.38
CA TYR A 18 -1.76 15.87 4.01
C TYR A 18 -0.47 16.42 4.64
N PRO A 19 -0.25 17.74 4.76
CA PRO A 19 0.92 18.27 5.47
C PRO A 19 0.96 17.89 6.95
N LYS A 20 -0.21 17.76 7.61
CA LYS A 20 -0.31 17.27 9.00
C LYS A 20 0.00 15.78 9.08
N LYS A 21 -0.57 14.97 8.18
CA LYS A 21 -0.32 13.53 8.09
C LYS A 21 1.16 13.23 7.82
N LYS A 22 1.77 13.96 6.90
CA LYS A 22 3.22 13.89 6.62
C LYS A 22 4.05 14.06 7.90
N ARG A 23 3.73 15.03 8.74
CA ARG A 23 4.47 15.26 9.99
C ARG A 23 4.32 14.12 11.01
N ILE A 24 3.15 13.47 11.04
CA ILE A 24 2.90 12.31 11.92
C ILE A 24 3.74 11.12 11.43
N LEU A 25 3.66 10.79 10.14
CA LEU A 25 4.44 9.73 9.56
C LEU A 25 5.94 9.96 9.75
N GLU A 26 6.43 11.18 9.46
CA GLU A 26 7.84 11.55 9.59
C GLU A 26 8.37 11.33 11.01
N ARG A 27 7.63 11.80 12.02
CA ARG A 27 8.00 11.59 13.43
C ARG A 27 8.08 10.12 13.80
N SER A 28 7.16 9.31 13.28
CA SER A 28 7.17 7.87 13.54
C SER A 28 8.35 7.17 12.86
N LEU A 29 8.73 7.59 11.64
CA LEU A 29 9.92 7.09 10.96
C LEU A 29 11.21 7.48 11.71
N GLN A 30 11.31 8.73 12.16
CA GLN A 30 12.44 9.23 12.95
C GLN A 30 12.58 8.50 14.29
N LYS A 31 11.46 8.23 14.98
CA LYS A 31 11.44 7.49 16.25
C LYS A 31 12.15 6.13 16.17
N PHE A 32 12.09 5.49 15.02
CA PHE A 32 12.69 4.17 14.79
C PHE A 32 13.96 4.24 13.93
N GLU A 33 14.51 5.44 13.70
CA GLU A 33 15.74 5.67 12.93
C GLU A 33 15.68 5.03 11.52
N LEU A 34 14.49 5.05 10.90
CA LEU A 34 14.26 4.48 9.58
C LEU A 34 14.73 5.45 8.48
N GLN A 35 15.36 4.93 7.43
CA GLN A 35 15.70 5.72 6.25
C GLN A 35 14.42 6.04 5.46
N TYR A 36 14.17 7.31 5.14
CA TYR A 36 12.94 7.69 4.43
C TYR A 36 13.11 8.86 3.46
N GLU A 37 12.18 8.93 2.51
CA GLU A 37 11.94 10.09 1.65
C GLU A 37 10.43 10.36 1.54
N LEU A 38 9.99 11.52 2.03
CA LEU A 38 8.60 11.99 1.93
C LEU A 38 8.56 13.20 1.00
N VAL A 39 8.00 13.04 -0.19
CA VAL A 39 8.10 14.02 -1.27
C VAL A 39 6.82 14.84 -1.39
N GLU A 40 6.95 16.17 -1.34
CA GLU A 40 5.87 17.05 -1.77
C GLU A 40 5.79 17.06 -3.30
N VAL A 41 4.67 16.58 -3.85
CA VAL A 41 4.46 16.63 -5.30
C VAL A 41 3.64 17.87 -5.67
N LYS A 42 4.18 18.66 -6.61
CA LYS A 42 3.52 19.87 -7.12
C LYS A 42 2.63 19.60 -8.33
N ILE A 43 2.11 18.37 -8.42
CA ILE A 43 1.23 17.95 -9.51
C ILE A 43 -0.21 18.30 -9.13
N ALA A 44 -0.89 19.02 -9.99
CA ALA A 44 -2.33 19.26 -9.88
C ALA A 44 -3.09 18.07 -10.44
N PHE A 45 -3.33 17.05 -9.59
CA PHE A 45 -4.15 15.90 -9.99
C PHE A 45 -5.59 16.33 -10.24
N LYS A 46 -6.15 15.93 -11.39
CA LYS A 46 -7.53 16.23 -11.78
C LYS A 46 -8.57 15.42 -11.03
N SER A 47 -8.16 14.28 -10.46
CA SER A 47 -9.04 13.37 -9.72
C SER A 47 -8.26 12.56 -8.70
N TRP A 48 -8.99 11.99 -7.73
CA TRP A 48 -8.41 11.06 -6.76
C TRP A 48 -7.75 9.85 -7.46
N ILE A 49 -8.40 9.27 -8.46
CA ILE A 49 -7.85 8.12 -9.19
C ILE A 49 -6.52 8.47 -9.91
N GLU A 50 -6.36 9.70 -10.36
CA GLU A 50 -5.10 10.14 -10.96
C GLU A 50 -4.00 10.23 -9.91
N ALA A 51 -4.31 10.79 -8.73
CA ALA A 51 -3.38 10.87 -7.63
C ALA A 51 -2.90 9.48 -7.15
N VAL A 52 -3.84 8.56 -6.92
CA VAL A 52 -3.48 7.20 -6.48
C VAL A 52 -2.79 6.39 -7.58
N SER A 53 -3.11 6.64 -8.85
CA SER A 53 -2.41 6.01 -9.98
C SER A 53 -0.94 6.41 -10.08
N TYR A 54 -0.59 7.59 -9.60
CA TYR A 54 0.80 8.06 -9.58
C TYR A 54 1.69 7.24 -8.62
N LYS A 55 1.10 6.56 -7.65
CA LYS A 55 1.79 5.69 -6.68
C LYS A 55 2.73 4.70 -7.36
N SER A 56 2.25 3.96 -8.35
CA SER A 56 3.05 2.96 -9.06
C SER A 56 4.31 3.54 -9.71
N THR A 57 4.16 4.70 -10.36
CA THR A 57 5.28 5.42 -11.00
C THR A 57 6.25 5.96 -9.95
N PHE A 58 5.74 6.49 -8.85
CA PHE A 58 6.57 7.01 -7.77
C PHE A 58 7.40 5.90 -7.11
N ILE A 59 6.79 4.74 -6.82
CA ILE A 59 7.48 3.58 -6.27
C ILE A 59 8.56 3.08 -7.24
N PHE A 60 8.22 2.93 -8.52
CA PHE A 60 9.16 2.49 -9.55
C PHE A 60 10.37 3.42 -9.66
N ASN A 61 10.15 4.73 -9.74
CA ASN A 61 11.23 5.71 -9.83
C ASN A 61 12.12 5.71 -8.58
N SER A 62 11.51 5.55 -7.39
CA SER A 62 12.24 5.46 -6.13
C SER A 62 13.10 4.21 -6.09
N LEU A 63 12.57 3.06 -6.54
CA LEU A 63 13.31 1.80 -6.60
C LEU A 63 14.55 1.92 -7.51
N LEU A 64 14.41 2.57 -8.67
CA LEU A 64 15.53 2.81 -9.60
C LEU A 64 16.53 3.83 -9.05
N LYS A 65 16.04 4.90 -8.38
CA LYS A 65 16.86 5.94 -7.77
C LYS A 65 17.78 5.39 -6.71
N TYR A 66 17.24 4.60 -5.80
CA TYR A 66 17.98 4.12 -4.64
C TYR A 66 18.74 2.82 -4.91
N ARG A 67 18.30 2.02 -5.90
CA ARG A 67 18.83 0.67 -6.18
C ARG A 67 18.84 -0.24 -4.94
N LYS A 68 17.83 -0.06 -4.08
CA LYS A 68 17.58 -0.78 -2.83
C LYS A 68 16.12 -1.14 -2.72
N SER A 69 15.77 -2.01 -1.79
CA SER A 69 14.37 -2.22 -1.44
C SER A 69 13.71 -0.91 -1.00
N VAL A 70 12.48 -0.68 -1.44
CA VAL A 70 11.65 0.44 -1.00
C VAL A 70 10.40 -0.05 -0.30
N VAL A 71 9.95 0.72 0.69
CA VAL A 71 8.69 0.50 1.39
C VAL A 71 7.80 1.71 1.15
N TRP A 72 6.72 1.49 0.39
CA TRP A 72 5.67 2.47 0.26
C TRP A 72 4.80 2.49 1.52
N LEU A 73 4.55 3.69 2.03
CA LEU A 73 3.53 3.95 3.05
C LEU A 73 2.58 5.02 2.52
N ASP A 74 1.26 4.80 2.60
CA ASP A 74 0.32 5.89 2.40
C ASP A 74 0.61 6.98 3.44
N ILE A 75 0.47 8.25 3.06
CA ILE A 75 0.92 9.40 3.90
C ILE A 75 0.16 9.52 5.22
N ASP A 76 -0.96 8.86 5.36
CA ASP A 76 -1.79 8.78 6.55
C ASP A 76 -1.45 7.58 7.47
N ASN A 77 -0.38 6.86 7.17
CA ASN A 77 0.18 5.84 8.05
C ASN A 77 0.99 6.46 9.20
N GLU A 78 1.02 5.76 10.33
CA GLU A 78 1.89 6.01 11.48
C GLU A 78 2.51 4.69 11.94
N ILE A 79 3.83 4.68 12.17
CA ILE A 79 4.53 3.49 12.67
C ILE A 79 4.50 3.52 14.20
N TRP A 80 3.87 2.53 14.82
CA TRP A 80 3.76 2.41 16.27
C TRP A 80 4.80 1.47 16.87
N LYS A 81 5.24 0.46 16.09
CA LYS A 81 6.31 -0.46 16.45
C LYS A 81 7.30 -0.63 15.30
N TYR A 82 8.51 -1.07 15.63
CA TYR A 82 9.54 -1.34 14.64
C TYR A 82 9.04 -2.37 13.61
N PRO A 83 9.02 -2.04 12.32
CA PRO A 83 8.37 -2.84 11.29
C PRO A 83 9.28 -3.96 10.75
N SER A 84 9.70 -4.89 11.59
CA SER A 84 10.75 -5.90 11.32
C SER A 84 10.48 -6.74 10.06
N LEU A 85 9.22 -7.06 9.77
CA LEU A 85 8.87 -7.86 8.58
C LEU A 85 9.16 -7.14 7.25
N LEU A 86 9.39 -5.83 7.26
CA LEU A 86 9.74 -5.07 6.05
C LEU A 86 11.25 -5.10 5.76
N PHE A 87 12.08 -5.68 6.65
CA PHE A 87 13.54 -5.77 6.52
C PHE A 87 14.03 -7.13 6.01
N ASN A 88 13.16 -7.90 5.37
CA ASN A 88 13.50 -9.19 4.79
C ASN A 88 13.99 -9.05 3.33
N ASP A 89 14.36 -10.17 2.73
CA ASP A 89 14.85 -10.29 1.35
C ASP A 89 13.75 -10.69 0.33
N ASN A 90 12.46 -10.57 0.71
CA ASN A 90 11.38 -10.83 -0.22
C ASN A 90 11.34 -9.77 -1.33
N ASP A 91 10.94 -10.20 -2.53
CA ASP A 91 10.77 -9.32 -3.68
C ASP A 91 9.58 -8.39 -3.50
N PHE A 92 8.53 -8.89 -2.83
CA PHE A 92 7.29 -8.16 -2.63
C PHE A 92 6.67 -8.51 -1.27
N ALA A 93 6.18 -7.51 -0.55
CA ALA A 93 5.39 -7.72 0.65
C ALA A 93 4.21 -6.76 0.71
N ILE A 94 3.03 -7.30 1.01
CA ILE A 94 1.77 -6.56 1.10
C ILE A 94 0.78 -7.34 1.95
N TYR A 95 -0.25 -6.67 2.44
CA TYR A 95 -1.38 -7.37 3.05
C TYR A 95 -2.32 -7.95 2.00
N ASN A 96 -2.65 -9.24 2.15
CA ASN A 96 -3.51 -9.97 1.24
C ASN A 96 -4.76 -10.49 1.97
N TRP A 97 -5.94 -10.02 1.54
CA TRP A 97 -7.21 -10.42 2.12
C TRP A 97 -7.49 -11.92 2.03
N TYR A 98 -7.03 -12.60 0.98
CA TYR A 98 -7.15 -14.07 0.87
C TYR A 98 -6.39 -14.81 1.96
N ALA A 99 -5.30 -14.24 2.46
CA ALA A 99 -4.46 -14.83 3.49
C ALA A 99 -4.92 -14.48 4.92
N ASP A 100 -6.00 -13.72 5.08
CA ASP A 100 -6.56 -13.35 6.37
C ASP A 100 -7.76 -14.22 6.73
N ARG A 101 -7.59 -15.08 7.76
CA ARG A 101 -8.63 -15.98 8.23
C ARG A 101 -9.92 -15.23 8.64
N ASN A 102 -9.81 -14.06 9.25
CA ASN A 102 -10.98 -13.35 9.78
C ASN A 102 -11.77 -12.65 8.68
N HIS A 103 -11.12 -12.27 7.60
CA HIS A 103 -11.79 -11.58 6.51
C HIS A 103 -12.77 -12.45 5.71
N HIS A 104 -12.48 -13.73 5.53
CA HIS A 104 -13.34 -14.63 4.75
C HIS A 104 -14.71 -14.83 5.40
N LEU A 105 -14.82 -14.72 6.74
CA LEU A 105 -16.09 -14.84 7.45
C LEU A 105 -17.10 -13.73 7.05
N GLU A 106 -16.59 -12.51 6.80
CA GLU A 106 -17.44 -11.38 6.39
C GLU A 106 -17.71 -11.34 4.88
N LYS A 107 -16.71 -11.71 4.07
CA LYS A 107 -16.72 -11.49 2.61
C LYS A 107 -16.94 -12.75 1.79
N LYS A 108 -17.14 -13.90 2.44
CA LYS A 108 -17.28 -15.21 1.76
C LYS A 108 -16.13 -15.50 0.78
N ILE A 109 -14.93 -15.05 1.11
CA ILE A 109 -13.70 -15.31 0.37
C ILE A 109 -13.05 -16.54 0.97
N ASP A 110 -12.64 -17.50 0.15
CA ASP A 110 -11.94 -18.69 0.62
C ASP A 110 -10.60 -18.31 1.24
N PHE A 111 -10.43 -18.68 2.51
CA PHE A 111 -9.17 -18.47 3.21
C PHE A 111 -8.09 -19.40 2.66
N ASP A 112 -7.03 -18.78 2.16
CA ASP A 112 -5.83 -19.51 1.73
C ASP A 112 -4.56 -18.74 2.16
N PRO A 113 -3.91 -19.16 3.27
CA PRO A 113 -2.70 -18.49 3.76
C PRO A 113 -1.51 -18.62 2.79
N LYS A 114 -1.60 -19.53 1.82
CA LYS A 114 -0.62 -19.73 0.75
C LYS A 114 -1.14 -19.26 -0.60
N SER A 115 -2.15 -18.40 -0.59
CA SER A 115 -2.78 -17.91 -1.81
C SER A 115 -1.74 -17.44 -2.81
N LYS A 116 -1.87 -17.92 -4.03
CA LYS A 116 -1.12 -17.42 -5.18
C LYS A 116 -1.82 -16.23 -5.86
N LYS A 117 -3.01 -15.87 -5.37
CA LYS A 117 -3.78 -14.71 -5.84
C LYS A 117 -3.65 -13.58 -4.83
N LEU A 118 -3.68 -12.36 -5.34
CA LEU A 118 -3.68 -11.13 -4.58
C LEU A 118 -5.06 -10.49 -4.58
N PHE A 119 -5.49 -10.08 -3.41
CA PHE A 119 -6.53 -9.11 -3.16
C PHE A 119 -6.02 -8.23 -2.02
N CYS A 120 -5.44 -7.08 -2.36
CA CYS A 120 -4.61 -6.34 -1.42
C CYS A 120 -5.34 -5.19 -0.71
N SER A 121 -4.68 -4.72 0.36
CA SER A 121 -4.81 -3.36 0.88
C SER A 121 -3.51 -2.62 0.59
N GLY A 122 -3.60 -1.56 -0.22
CA GLY A 122 -2.46 -0.89 -0.83
C GLY A 122 -1.72 0.11 0.06
N GLY A 123 -2.10 0.27 1.34
CA GLY A 123 -1.53 1.30 2.22
C GLY A 123 -0.08 1.05 2.66
N VAL A 124 0.35 -0.21 2.68
CA VAL A 124 1.72 -0.63 3.00
C VAL A 124 2.19 -1.65 1.97
N GLN A 125 3.27 -1.34 1.27
CA GLN A 125 3.81 -2.19 0.21
C GLN A 125 5.34 -2.16 0.27
N LYS A 126 5.99 -3.32 0.13
CA LYS A 126 7.45 -3.40 -0.03
C LYS A 126 7.80 -3.97 -1.39
N TYR A 127 8.80 -3.40 -2.02
CA TYR A 127 9.38 -3.88 -3.27
C TYR A 127 10.89 -4.06 -3.11
N GLY A 128 11.41 -5.24 -3.40
CA GLY A 128 12.83 -5.50 -3.52
C GLY A 128 13.40 -4.89 -4.81
N TYR A 129 14.68 -4.52 -4.81
CA TYR A 129 15.36 -4.13 -6.05
C TYR A 129 15.76 -5.39 -6.85
N THR A 130 14.75 -6.06 -7.40
CA THR A 130 14.87 -7.35 -8.12
C THR A 130 14.09 -7.30 -9.43
N ALA A 131 14.50 -8.10 -10.41
CA ALA A 131 13.81 -8.14 -11.70
C ALA A 131 12.32 -8.53 -11.56
N PRO A 132 11.91 -9.54 -10.74
CA PRO A 132 10.50 -9.86 -10.57
C PRO A 132 9.66 -8.72 -10.02
N ALA A 133 10.16 -7.98 -9.00
CA ALA A 133 9.46 -6.84 -8.42
C ALA A 133 9.34 -5.67 -9.42
N ILE A 134 10.39 -5.41 -10.19
CA ILE A 134 10.40 -4.38 -11.25
C ILE A 134 9.38 -4.75 -12.33
N HIS A 135 9.30 -6.01 -12.75
CA HIS A 135 8.32 -6.46 -13.74
C HIS A 135 6.88 -6.29 -13.24
N LEU A 136 6.60 -6.60 -11.97
CA LEU A 136 5.29 -6.35 -11.37
C LEU A 136 4.92 -4.87 -11.43
N LEU A 137 5.84 -3.96 -11.06
CA LEU A 137 5.60 -2.52 -11.10
C LEU A 137 5.35 -2.02 -12.54
N ILE A 138 6.12 -2.49 -13.52
CA ILE A 138 5.93 -2.14 -14.94
C ILE A 138 4.54 -2.61 -15.42
N HIS A 139 4.13 -3.82 -15.06
CA HIS A 139 2.82 -4.35 -15.43
C HIS A 139 1.69 -3.51 -14.79
N TRP A 140 1.79 -3.21 -13.51
CA TRP A 140 0.84 -2.33 -12.82
C TRP A 140 0.73 -0.95 -13.48
N MET A 141 1.86 -0.28 -13.78
CA MET A 141 1.87 0.99 -14.50
C MET A 141 1.22 0.89 -15.90
N ASN A 142 1.45 -0.20 -16.62
CA ASN A 142 0.87 -0.41 -17.95
C ASN A 142 -0.65 -0.63 -17.90
N LEU A 143 -1.17 -1.28 -16.87
CA LEU A 143 -2.62 -1.40 -16.65
C LEU A 143 -3.23 -0.04 -16.31
N LEU A 144 -2.58 0.77 -15.47
CA LEU A 144 -3.04 2.11 -15.11
C LEU A 144 -3.06 3.08 -16.30
N LYS A 145 -2.17 2.92 -17.30
CA LYS A 145 -2.26 3.68 -18.57
C LYS A 145 -3.53 3.36 -19.36
N LYS A 146 -4.12 2.20 -19.14
CA LYS A 146 -5.37 1.75 -19.78
C LYS A 146 -6.60 1.95 -18.90
N LYS A 147 -6.52 2.76 -17.85
CA LYS A 147 -7.59 2.96 -16.84
C LYS A 147 -8.94 3.36 -17.43
N ASP A 148 -8.95 4.15 -18.52
CA ASP A 148 -10.17 4.57 -19.19
C ASP A 148 -10.89 3.40 -19.89
N GLN A 149 -10.16 2.34 -20.25
CA GLN A 149 -10.69 1.11 -20.86
C GLN A 149 -11.08 0.08 -19.79
N ILE A 150 -10.27 -0.08 -18.73
CA ILE A 150 -10.44 -1.12 -17.71
C ILE A 150 -11.39 -0.70 -16.60
N ARG A 151 -11.45 0.61 -16.26
CA ARG A 151 -12.39 1.23 -15.31
C ARG A 151 -12.48 0.57 -13.93
N LEU A 152 -11.35 0.29 -13.29
CA LEU A 152 -11.30 -0.13 -11.90
C LEU A 152 -11.37 1.09 -10.94
N ASN A 153 -11.80 0.86 -9.69
CA ASN A 153 -12.14 1.94 -8.75
C ASN A 153 -10.96 2.43 -7.90
N GLY A 154 -9.82 1.74 -7.92
CA GLY A 154 -8.65 2.09 -7.11
C GLY A 154 -7.37 1.50 -7.68
N ASP A 155 -6.25 2.08 -7.29
CA ASP A 155 -4.92 1.64 -7.70
C ASP A 155 -4.59 0.23 -7.21
N ASP A 156 -5.11 -0.17 -6.04
CA ASP A 156 -4.99 -1.50 -5.47
C ASP A 156 -5.62 -2.58 -6.37
N GLN A 157 -6.76 -2.30 -7.00
CA GLN A 157 -7.41 -3.25 -7.93
C GLN A 157 -6.58 -3.48 -9.20
N TYR A 158 -5.88 -2.44 -9.69
CA TYR A 158 -4.94 -2.58 -10.81
C TYR A 158 -3.70 -3.37 -10.41
N LEU A 159 -3.24 -3.22 -9.16
CA LEU A 159 -2.15 -4.03 -8.62
C LEU A 159 -2.56 -5.50 -8.49
N ASP A 160 -3.76 -5.77 -7.96
CA ASP A 160 -4.33 -7.12 -7.91
C ASP A 160 -4.37 -7.76 -9.30
N MET A 161 -4.86 -7.01 -10.30
CA MET A 161 -4.91 -7.47 -11.68
C MET A 161 -3.50 -7.74 -12.25
N ALA A 162 -2.55 -6.83 -12.01
CA ALA A 162 -1.17 -7.01 -12.45
C ALA A 162 -0.55 -8.26 -11.85
N PHE A 163 -0.71 -8.46 -10.55
CA PHE A 163 -0.18 -9.61 -9.83
C PHE A 163 -0.82 -10.91 -10.31
N ASN A 164 -2.16 -10.96 -10.41
CA ASN A 164 -2.92 -12.18 -10.70
C ASN A 164 -2.78 -12.64 -12.16
N ASN A 165 -2.55 -11.71 -13.09
CA ASN A 165 -2.43 -12.02 -14.52
C ASN A 165 -0.97 -12.07 -14.99
N GLY A 166 -0.03 -11.75 -14.12
CA GLY A 166 1.39 -11.82 -14.43
C GLY A 166 1.99 -13.20 -14.13
N ASN A 167 3.06 -13.53 -14.85
CA ASN A 167 3.85 -14.72 -14.58
C ASN A 167 5.18 -14.30 -13.95
N TYR A 168 5.18 -14.13 -12.62
CA TYR A 168 6.35 -13.70 -11.87
C TYR A 168 6.82 -14.82 -10.93
N SER A 169 8.14 -15.00 -10.86
CA SER A 169 8.76 -15.78 -9.79
C SER A 169 9.05 -14.90 -8.57
N LEU A 170 7.98 -14.27 -8.02
CA LEU A 170 8.08 -13.37 -6.87
C LEU A 170 8.23 -14.15 -5.57
N LYS A 171 9.26 -13.83 -4.79
CA LYS A 171 9.35 -14.21 -3.38
C LYS A 171 8.48 -13.25 -2.57
N THR A 172 7.23 -13.65 -2.30
CA THR A 172 6.20 -12.80 -1.70
C THR A 172 6.04 -13.09 -0.22
N LEU A 173 5.84 -12.03 0.58
CA LEU A 173 5.44 -12.09 1.98
C LEU A 173 4.06 -11.43 2.15
N TRP A 174 3.10 -12.17 2.68
CA TRP A 174 1.84 -11.59 3.11
C TRP A 174 1.99 -10.97 4.50
N LEU A 175 1.82 -9.65 4.58
CA LEU A 175 1.89 -8.92 5.83
C LEU A 175 0.67 -9.23 6.72
N PRO A 176 0.84 -9.36 8.04
CA PRO A 176 -0.29 -9.51 8.94
C PRO A 176 -1.08 -8.21 9.09
N LYS A 177 -2.33 -8.31 9.56
CA LYS A 177 -3.22 -7.16 9.84
C LYS A 177 -2.60 -6.08 10.70
N THR A 178 -1.69 -6.43 11.59
CA THR A 178 -0.99 -5.50 12.47
C THR A 178 -0.16 -4.46 11.70
N TYR A 179 0.10 -4.69 10.41
CA TYR A 179 0.83 -3.77 9.52
C TYR A 179 -0.06 -2.80 8.75
N ILE A 180 -1.39 -2.98 8.81
CA ILE A 180 -2.31 -2.15 8.02
C ILE A 180 -3.57 -1.78 8.80
N ARG A 181 -3.50 -1.71 10.15
CA ARG A 181 -4.67 -1.39 10.95
C ARG A 181 -5.29 -0.05 10.54
N MET A 182 -6.60 -0.05 10.33
CA MET A 182 -7.39 1.15 10.03
C MET A 182 -8.34 1.44 11.18
N ASP A 183 -8.08 2.49 11.95
CA ASP A 183 -8.75 2.78 13.21
C ASP A 183 -10.28 2.93 13.11
N LYS A 184 -10.79 3.38 11.99
CA LYS A 184 -12.18 3.87 11.93
C LYS A 184 -13.08 3.13 10.96
N HIS A 185 -12.60 2.05 10.34
CA HIS A 185 -13.30 1.50 9.19
C HIS A 185 -14.18 0.29 9.40
N SER A 186 -14.01 -0.47 10.44
CA SER A 186 -14.92 -1.57 10.76
C SER A 186 -14.59 -2.25 12.08
N LYS A 187 -15.57 -2.98 12.63
CA LYS A 187 -15.41 -3.96 13.71
C LYS A 187 -14.23 -4.91 13.48
N PHE A 188 -13.90 -5.15 12.23
CA PHE A 188 -12.86 -6.02 11.73
C PHE A 188 -11.43 -5.61 12.15
N TRP A 189 -11.15 -4.30 12.26
CA TRP A 189 -9.86 -3.79 12.68
C TRP A 189 -9.79 -3.57 14.19
N SER A 190 -10.94 -3.39 14.85
CA SER A 190 -11.01 -3.24 16.30
C SER A 190 -10.64 -4.50 17.08
N GLU A 191 -10.61 -5.65 16.41
CA GLU A 191 -10.17 -6.93 17.00
C GLU A 191 -8.66 -7.02 17.21
N ILE A 192 -7.88 -6.12 16.60
CA ILE A 192 -6.42 -6.09 16.81
C ILE A 192 -6.13 -5.31 18.09
N PRO A 193 -5.57 -5.94 19.12
CA PRO A 193 -5.13 -5.21 20.30
C PRO A 193 -4.18 -4.08 19.93
N VAL A 194 -4.39 -2.90 20.47
CA VAL A 194 -3.61 -1.69 20.17
C VAL A 194 -2.12 -1.91 20.39
N ASP A 195 -1.78 -2.66 21.41
CA ASP A 195 -0.41 -3.04 21.74
C ASP A 195 0.24 -4.02 20.75
N GLN A 196 -0.50 -4.57 19.81
CA GLN A 196 0.04 -5.43 18.74
C GLN A 196 0.21 -4.69 17.40
N VAL A 197 -0.34 -3.50 17.26
CA VAL A 197 -0.28 -2.72 16.02
C VAL A 197 1.15 -2.29 15.73
N VAL A 198 1.61 -2.56 14.50
CA VAL A 198 2.92 -2.15 13.99
C VAL A 198 2.79 -0.87 13.17
N ILE A 199 1.85 -0.85 12.23
CA ILE A 199 1.53 0.31 11.40
C ILE A 199 0.04 0.57 11.50
N ASN A 200 -0.32 1.80 11.87
CA ASN A 200 -1.68 2.28 11.94
C ASN A 200 -1.96 3.23 10.77
N ASN A 201 -3.06 3.03 10.09
CA ASN A 201 -3.56 3.95 9.07
C ASN A 201 -4.71 4.77 9.67
N ASP A 202 -4.51 6.08 9.78
CA ASP A 202 -5.54 7.01 10.25
C ASP A 202 -6.44 7.47 9.09
N TYR A 203 -6.79 6.53 8.21
CA TYR A 203 -7.70 6.82 7.12
C TYR A 203 -9.10 7.12 7.66
N THR A 204 -9.58 8.33 7.38
CA THR A 204 -10.99 8.67 7.55
C THR A 204 -11.60 8.98 6.18
N PRO A 205 -12.76 8.44 5.85
CA PRO A 205 -13.42 8.69 4.55
C PRO A 205 -13.62 10.17 4.24
N ASN A 206 -13.75 10.99 5.27
CA ASN A 206 -13.98 12.44 5.16
C ASN A 206 -12.69 13.27 5.04
N ASP A 207 -11.51 12.67 5.26
CA ASP A 207 -10.23 13.38 5.23
C ASP A 207 -9.77 13.74 3.81
N HIS A 208 -10.38 13.14 2.80
CA HIS A 208 -9.99 13.33 1.41
C HIS A 208 -10.75 14.47 0.72
N GLY A 209 -11.26 15.46 1.47
CA GLY A 209 -11.99 16.62 0.95
C GLY A 209 -13.01 16.13 -0.08
N ASP A 210 -14.18 15.82 0.35
CA ASP A 210 -15.19 14.96 -0.22
C ASP A 210 -15.63 15.27 -1.67
N ASN A 211 -14.69 15.24 -2.61
CA ASN A 211 -14.96 15.15 -4.04
C ASN A 211 -14.90 13.70 -4.55
N ARG A 212 -14.88 12.72 -3.66
CA ARG A 212 -15.41 11.43 -4.06
C ARG A 212 -16.89 11.67 -4.32
N ASN A 213 -17.21 11.98 -5.58
CA ASN A 213 -18.56 11.86 -6.03
C ASN A 213 -19.13 10.62 -5.32
N LYS A 214 -20.29 10.77 -4.69
CA LYS A 214 -21.09 9.67 -4.14
C LYS A 214 -21.52 8.68 -5.24
N SER A 215 -20.70 8.55 -6.30
CA SER A 215 -20.76 7.47 -7.24
C SER A 215 -20.53 6.23 -6.42
N ILE A 216 -21.65 5.72 -5.94
CA ILE A 216 -21.92 4.36 -5.55
C ILE A 216 -20.70 3.52 -5.96
N LEU A 217 -19.84 3.20 -4.97
CA LEU A 217 -18.88 2.14 -5.17
C LEU A 217 -19.71 0.97 -5.71
N PRO A 218 -19.53 0.54 -6.96
CA PRO A 218 -20.20 -0.65 -7.39
C PRO A 218 -19.78 -1.69 -6.36
N LYS A 219 -20.78 -2.31 -5.72
CA LYS A 219 -20.52 -3.44 -4.83
C LYS A 219 -19.56 -4.31 -5.61
N ARG A 220 -18.34 -4.52 -5.10
CA ARG A 220 -17.37 -5.41 -5.73
C ARG A 220 -18.16 -6.69 -6.02
N GLY A 221 -18.59 -6.88 -7.27
CA GLY A 221 -19.21 -8.11 -7.73
C GLY A 221 -18.13 -9.17 -7.70
N PHE A 222 -18.30 -10.14 -6.86
CA PHE A 222 -17.51 -11.35 -6.81
C PHE A 222 -18.10 -12.38 -7.76
#